data_f558cc59812d9f2d52e26fc5fe15b68b
#
_entry.id   f558cc59812d9f2d52e26fc5fe15b68b
#
_cell.length_a   1.000
_cell.length_b   1.000
_cell.length_c   1.000
_cell.angle_alpha   90.00
_cell.angle_beta   90.00
_cell.angle_gamma   90.00
#
_symmetry.space_group_name_H-M   'P 1'
#
loop_
_entity.id
_entity.type
_entity.pdbx_description
1 polymer ?
#
loop_
_entity_poly.entity_id
_entity_poly.type
_entity_poly.pdbx_seq_one_letter_code
_entity_poly.pdbx_strand_id
1 'polypeptide(L)'
;KRLMDHLAEFEIPTVLFSGGEPLMRPDLFEVVAYAREQGLRAVLSTNGTLISQEVAEKIRDAGFTYVGISLDGIGDVHDSIRGTKGSFEDALEGIRRVRDVGIRVGLRFTIHAKNVNELPGIFQLMQDEEIPRCCIYHLAYAGRGEKLQRYDLEPHETREALDFIFDRAQELHAEGKELDLLTVDNHADNVYLYQRVLKDDPDRADEVYEMLSWNGGNQSGIAIAAIDPKGN
;
A
#
# COMPACT_ATOMS: atom_id res chain seq x y z
N LYS A 1 -4.80 25.04 2.29
CA LYS A 1 -3.60 25.73 1.80
C LYS A 1 -2.65 26.00 2.95
N ARG A 2 -3.01 26.75 3.99
CA ARG A 2 -2.13 27.04 5.15
C ARG A 2 -1.41 25.81 5.72
N LEU A 3 -2.06 24.64 5.77
CA LEU A 3 -1.41 23.40 6.17
C LEU A 3 -0.29 23.00 5.21
N MET A 4 -0.53 23.10 3.90
CA MET A 4 0.50 22.79 2.89
C MET A 4 1.69 23.71 2.98
N ASP A 5 1.45 25.01 3.28
CA ASP A 5 2.53 25.98 3.50
C ASP A 5 3.42 25.55 4.67
N HIS A 6 2.82 25.17 5.82
CA HIS A 6 3.56 24.69 6.98
C HIS A 6 4.33 23.38 6.69
N LEU A 7 3.71 22.42 5.97
CA LEU A 7 4.39 21.19 5.61
C LEU A 7 5.60 21.44 4.70
N ALA A 8 5.49 22.41 3.78
CA ALA A 8 6.59 22.83 2.93
C ALA A 8 7.70 23.52 3.73
N GLU A 9 7.35 24.41 4.69
CA GLU A 9 8.31 25.05 5.62
C GLU A 9 9.06 24.01 6.48
N PHE A 10 8.41 22.88 6.83
CA PHE A 10 9.03 21.74 7.51
C PHE A 10 9.81 20.82 6.57
N GLU A 11 9.91 21.14 5.28
CA GLU A 11 10.60 20.33 4.27
C GLU A 11 10.07 18.89 4.20
N ILE A 12 8.75 18.68 4.43
CA ILE A 12 8.13 17.37 4.33
C ILE A 12 8.22 16.87 2.88
N PRO A 13 8.87 15.73 2.61
CA PRO A 13 9.13 15.31 1.23
C PRO A 13 7.89 14.79 0.50
N THR A 14 6.91 14.25 1.23
CA THR A 14 5.76 13.57 0.63
C THR A 14 4.52 13.68 1.51
N VAL A 15 3.40 14.01 0.90
CA VAL A 15 2.07 14.00 1.53
C VAL A 15 1.23 12.87 0.93
N LEU A 16 0.81 11.93 1.79
CA LEU A 16 -0.15 10.90 1.43
C LEU A 16 -1.58 11.40 1.67
N PHE A 17 -2.34 11.59 0.61
CA PHE A 17 -3.76 11.87 0.67
C PHE A 17 -4.53 10.57 0.87
N SER A 18 -5.11 10.43 2.04
CA SER A 18 -5.84 9.24 2.49
C SER A 18 -7.06 9.67 3.32
N GLY A 19 -7.65 8.76 4.08
CA GLY A 19 -8.76 9.05 4.99
C GLY A 19 -9.86 8.00 4.86
N GLY A 20 -11.14 8.41 4.76
CA GLY A 20 -12.21 7.53 4.34
C GLY A 20 -12.01 7.14 2.87
N GLU A 21 -12.54 7.98 1.97
CA GLU A 21 -12.22 7.92 0.54
C GLU A 21 -11.88 9.34 0.07
N PRO A 22 -10.61 9.62 -0.26
CA PRO A 22 -10.19 10.97 -0.59
C PRO A 22 -10.84 11.52 -1.87
N LEU A 23 -11.18 10.67 -2.83
CA LEU A 23 -11.86 11.08 -4.08
C LEU A 23 -13.30 11.59 -3.85
N MET A 24 -13.88 11.38 -2.68
CA MET A 24 -15.15 12.01 -2.29
C MET A 24 -14.99 13.47 -1.85
N ARG A 25 -13.78 13.94 -1.63
CA ARG A 25 -13.51 15.31 -1.24
C ARG A 25 -13.54 16.24 -2.47
N PRO A 26 -14.46 17.23 -2.53
CA PRO A 26 -14.68 18.00 -3.76
C PRO A 26 -13.52 18.91 -4.15
N ASP A 27 -12.72 19.39 -3.18
CA ASP A 27 -11.57 20.26 -3.40
C ASP A 27 -10.21 19.51 -3.41
N LEU A 28 -10.22 18.16 -3.48
CA LEU A 28 -8.99 17.35 -3.43
C LEU A 28 -7.95 17.80 -4.45
N PHE A 29 -8.35 17.91 -5.71
CA PHE A 29 -7.43 18.21 -6.80
C PHE A 29 -6.85 19.63 -6.69
N GLU A 30 -7.64 20.61 -6.21
CA GLU A 30 -7.15 21.96 -5.92
C GLU A 30 -6.11 21.97 -4.80
N VAL A 31 -6.36 21.20 -3.72
CA VAL A 31 -5.43 21.09 -2.59
C VAL A 31 -4.13 20.43 -3.02
N VAL A 32 -4.22 19.39 -3.85
CA VAL A 32 -3.04 18.67 -4.37
C VAL A 32 -2.21 19.52 -5.30
N ALA A 33 -2.86 20.22 -6.24
CA ALA A 33 -2.17 21.15 -7.14
C ALA A 33 -1.41 22.23 -6.33
N TYR A 34 -2.06 22.79 -5.31
CA TYR A 34 -1.42 23.75 -4.42
C TYR A 34 -0.25 23.13 -3.62
N ALA A 35 -0.39 21.92 -3.10
CA ALA A 35 0.69 21.22 -2.40
C ALA A 35 1.92 21.07 -3.30
N ARG A 36 1.71 20.76 -4.58
CA ARG A 36 2.78 20.64 -5.57
C ARG A 36 3.45 21.98 -5.91
N GLU A 37 2.68 23.06 -5.98
CA GLU A 37 3.23 24.42 -6.14
C GLU A 37 4.16 24.78 -4.97
N GLN A 38 3.89 24.24 -3.77
CA GLN A 38 4.76 24.39 -2.60
C GLN A 38 5.96 23.41 -2.59
N GLY A 39 6.15 22.58 -3.62
CA GLY A 39 7.24 21.61 -3.71
C GLY A 39 6.98 20.27 -3.04
N LEU A 40 5.80 20.05 -2.48
CA LEU A 40 5.44 18.78 -1.84
C LEU A 40 5.11 17.71 -2.87
N ARG A 41 5.65 16.52 -2.70
CA ARG A 41 5.24 15.35 -3.49
C ARG A 41 3.90 14.83 -2.98
N ALA A 42 2.93 14.61 -3.88
CA ALA A 42 1.62 14.11 -3.54
C ALA A 42 1.45 12.65 -3.98
N VAL A 43 0.94 11.81 -3.09
CA VAL A 43 0.55 10.43 -3.35
C VAL A 43 -0.87 10.16 -2.84
N LEU A 44 -1.59 9.27 -3.50
CA LEU A 44 -3.00 8.97 -3.20
C LEU A 44 -3.14 7.54 -2.67
N SER A 45 -3.96 7.38 -1.63
CA SER A 45 -4.45 6.07 -1.17
C SER A 45 -5.97 6.05 -1.25
N THR A 46 -6.53 5.20 -2.10
CA THR A 46 -7.96 5.15 -2.43
C THR A 46 -8.46 3.71 -2.52
N ASN A 47 -9.78 3.52 -2.46
CA ASN A 47 -10.40 2.23 -2.77
C ASN A 47 -10.49 1.97 -4.29
N GLY A 48 -10.23 2.98 -5.12
CA GLY A 48 -10.19 2.88 -6.58
C GLY A 48 -11.55 2.93 -7.29
N THR A 49 -12.65 2.70 -6.59
CA THR A 49 -13.98 2.52 -7.22
C THR A 49 -14.57 3.77 -7.87
N LEU A 50 -14.05 4.94 -7.50
CA LEU A 50 -14.50 6.23 -8.05
C LEU A 50 -13.63 6.73 -9.22
N ILE A 51 -12.66 5.94 -9.66
CA ILE A 51 -11.74 6.36 -10.72
C ILE A 51 -12.35 6.10 -12.10
N SER A 52 -13.11 7.07 -12.59
CA SER A 52 -13.48 7.16 -14.00
C SER A 52 -12.30 7.66 -14.86
N GLN A 53 -12.41 7.60 -16.17
CA GLN A 53 -11.41 8.17 -17.07
C GLN A 53 -11.14 9.65 -16.77
N GLU A 54 -12.18 10.45 -16.55
CA GLU A 54 -12.08 11.86 -16.18
C GLU A 54 -11.36 12.04 -14.85
N VAL A 55 -11.62 11.17 -13.86
CA VAL A 55 -10.95 11.22 -12.54
C VAL A 55 -9.49 10.84 -12.66
N ALA A 56 -9.14 9.83 -13.47
CA ALA A 56 -7.75 9.46 -13.74
C ALA A 56 -6.96 10.61 -14.38
N GLU A 57 -7.56 11.31 -15.34
CA GLU A 57 -6.97 12.51 -15.94
C GLU A 57 -6.79 13.64 -14.91
N LYS A 58 -7.76 13.88 -14.04
CA LYS A 58 -7.64 14.85 -12.93
C LYS A 58 -6.53 14.46 -11.94
N ILE A 59 -6.36 13.16 -11.64
CA ILE A 59 -5.27 12.65 -10.80
C ILE A 59 -3.91 13.01 -11.45
N ARG A 60 -3.75 12.76 -12.74
CA ARG A 60 -2.55 13.13 -13.50
C ARG A 60 -2.33 14.65 -13.47
N ASP A 61 -3.33 15.43 -13.84
CA ASP A 61 -3.21 16.89 -14.03
C ASP A 61 -2.98 17.64 -12.71
N ALA A 62 -3.58 17.16 -11.60
CA ALA A 62 -3.26 17.64 -10.26
C ALA A 62 -1.85 17.27 -9.83
N GLY A 63 -1.27 16.24 -10.46
CA GLY A 63 0.12 15.83 -10.35
C GLY A 63 0.42 14.90 -9.21
N PHE A 64 -0.47 14.00 -8.91
CA PHE A 64 -0.12 12.83 -8.13
C PHE A 64 1.00 12.03 -8.80
N THR A 65 1.95 11.58 -8.02
CA THR A 65 3.11 10.80 -8.50
C THR A 65 2.94 9.29 -8.33
N TYR A 66 1.99 8.87 -7.51
CA TYR A 66 1.69 7.49 -7.21
C TYR A 66 0.26 7.34 -6.67
N VAL A 67 -0.40 6.26 -7.03
CA VAL A 67 -1.72 5.89 -6.50
C VAL A 67 -1.66 4.47 -5.94
N GLY A 68 -1.90 4.35 -4.64
CA GLY A 68 -2.09 3.05 -3.98
C GLY A 68 -3.57 2.70 -3.94
N ILE A 69 -3.94 1.58 -4.55
CA ILE A 69 -5.34 1.12 -4.59
C ILE A 69 -5.50 -0.09 -3.69
N SER A 70 -6.52 -0.02 -2.83
CA SER A 70 -6.79 -1.06 -1.85
C SER A 70 -7.57 -2.21 -2.48
N LEU A 71 -7.01 -3.43 -2.45
CA LEU A 71 -7.71 -4.67 -2.76
C LEU A 71 -7.58 -5.62 -1.56
N ASP A 72 -8.66 -6.29 -1.19
CA ASP A 72 -8.68 -7.22 -0.03
C ASP A 72 -8.90 -8.68 -0.46
N GLY A 73 -8.80 -8.98 -1.73
CA GLY A 73 -8.96 -10.32 -2.34
C GLY A 73 -9.30 -10.20 -3.81
N ILE A 74 -9.61 -11.33 -4.43
CA ILE A 74 -10.01 -11.41 -5.84
C ILE A 74 -11.53 -11.58 -5.93
N GLY A 75 -12.17 -10.82 -6.82
CA GLY A 75 -13.60 -10.93 -7.14
C GLY A 75 -14.51 -10.86 -5.90
N ASP A 76 -15.31 -11.92 -5.71
CA ASP A 76 -16.31 -11.99 -4.65
C ASP A 76 -15.73 -11.90 -3.23
N VAL A 77 -14.47 -12.30 -3.02
CA VAL A 77 -13.80 -12.18 -1.71
C VAL A 77 -13.62 -10.70 -1.38
N HIS A 78 -13.08 -9.91 -2.30
CA HIS A 78 -12.96 -8.46 -2.14
C HIS A 78 -14.33 -7.81 -1.88
N ASP A 79 -15.31 -8.10 -2.72
CA ASP A 79 -16.67 -7.56 -2.62
C ASP A 79 -17.31 -7.85 -1.27
N SER A 80 -17.14 -9.08 -0.77
CA SER A 80 -17.65 -9.50 0.54
C SER A 80 -17.00 -8.74 1.69
N ILE A 81 -15.67 -8.52 1.64
CA ILE A 81 -14.94 -7.79 2.68
C ILE A 81 -15.32 -6.29 2.65
N ARG A 82 -15.45 -5.71 1.46
CA ARG A 82 -15.86 -4.31 1.27
C ARG A 82 -17.35 -4.08 1.50
N GLY A 83 -18.16 -5.14 1.43
CA GLY A 83 -19.61 -5.08 1.56
C GLY A 83 -20.31 -4.43 0.36
N THR A 84 -19.68 -4.43 -0.81
CA THR A 84 -20.19 -3.82 -2.03
C THR A 84 -19.92 -4.72 -3.22
N LYS A 85 -20.97 -5.22 -3.84
CA LYS A 85 -20.87 -6.07 -5.03
C LYS A 85 -20.34 -5.26 -6.21
N GLY A 86 -19.36 -5.82 -6.93
CA GLY A 86 -18.73 -5.20 -8.10
C GLY A 86 -17.58 -4.24 -7.74
N SER A 87 -17.28 -4.06 -6.45
CA SER A 87 -16.19 -3.17 -6.01
C SER A 87 -14.81 -3.63 -6.45
N PHE A 88 -14.63 -4.95 -6.66
CA PHE A 88 -13.38 -5.49 -7.22
C PHE A 88 -13.17 -5.01 -8.66
N GLU A 89 -14.18 -5.19 -9.53
CA GLU A 89 -14.10 -4.78 -10.93
C GLU A 89 -13.93 -3.27 -11.06
N ASP A 90 -14.67 -2.49 -10.26
CA ASP A 90 -14.53 -1.03 -10.25
C ASP A 90 -13.11 -0.60 -9.85
N ALA A 91 -12.51 -1.23 -8.83
CA ALA A 91 -11.15 -0.94 -8.40
C ALA A 91 -10.11 -1.37 -9.45
N LEU A 92 -10.30 -2.52 -10.10
CA LEU A 92 -9.45 -3.03 -11.18
C LEU A 92 -9.47 -2.09 -12.40
N GLU A 93 -10.64 -1.64 -12.80
CA GLU A 93 -10.79 -0.61 -13.83
C GLU A 93 -10.11 0.71 -13.43
N GLY A 94 -10.21 1.09 -12.15
CA GLY A 94 -9.50 2.24 -11.59
C GLY A 94 -7.98 2.10 -11.73
N ILE A 95 -7.42 0.91 -11.45
CA ILE A 95 -5.99 0.59 -11.64
C ILE A 95 -5.58 0.82 -13.09
N ARG A 96 -6.33 0.23 -14.04
CA ARG A 96 -6.06 0.32 -15.48
C ARG A 96 -6.06 1.78 -15.96
N ARG A 97 -7.07 2.56 -15.57
CA ARG A 97 -7.19 3.97 -15.95
C ARG A 97 -6.06 4.84 -15.39
N VAL A 98 -5.63 4.60 -14.16
CA VAL A 98 -4.49 5.31 -13.56
C VAL A 98 -3.19 4.98 -14.30
N ARG A 99 -2.97 3.71 -14.63
CA ARG A 99 -1.83 3.27 -15.43
C ARG A 99 -1.84 3.90 -16.83
N ASP A 100 -3.00 3.89 -17.49
CA ASP A 100 -3.15 4.39 -18.86
C ASP A 100 -2.88 5.90 -18.98
N VAL A 101 -3.08 6.66 -17.92
CA VAL A 101 -2.68 8.08 -17.87
C VAL A 101 -1.22 8.28 -17.44
N GLY A 102 -0.44 7.21 -17.28
CA GLY A 102 1.00 7.25 -17.01
C GLY A 102 1.39 7.45 -15.54
N ILE A 103 0.47 7.23 -14.60
CA ILE A 103 0.76 7.32 -13.16
C ILE A 103 1.12 5.93 -12.62
N ARG A 104 2.19 5.86 -11.81
CA ARG A 104 2.54 4.62 -11.09
C ARG A 104 1.42 4.20 -10.17
N VAL A 105 1.00 2.95 -10.30
CA VAL A 105 -0.01 2.35 -9.43
C VAL A 105 0.60 1.22 -8.60
N GLY A 106 0.06 0.97 -7.42
CA GLY A 106 0.40 -0.18 -6.59
C GLY A 106 -0.79 -0.65 -5.78
N LEU A 107 -0.72 -1.88 -5.32
CA LEU A 107 -1.74 -2.48 -4.47
C LEU A 107 -1.47 -2.19 -2.99
N ARG A 108 -2.53 -2.16 -2.22
CA ARG A 108 -2.54 -2.14 -0.77
C ARG A 108 -3.44 -3.29 -0.30
N PHE A 109 -2.83 -4.30 0.29
CA PHE A 109 -3.50 -5.53 0.69
C PHE A 109 -3.30 -5.76 2.19
N THR A 110 -4.38 -5.80 2.97
CA THR A 110 -4.32 -6.06 4.41
C THR A 110 -4.64 -7.53 4.66
N ILE A 111 -3.66 -8.31 5.14
CA ILE A 111 -3.84 -9.75 5.41
C ILE A 111 -4.60 -9.98 6.70
N HIS A 112 -5.51 -10.95 6.65
CA HIS A 112 -6.21 -11.51 7.80
C HIS A 112 -6.81 -12.87 7.45
N ALA A 113 -7.37 -13.61 8.41
CA ALA A 113 -7.87 -14.97 8.22
C ALA A 113 -8.92 -15.16 7.11
N LYS A 114 -9.61 -14.09 6.70
CA LYS A 114 -10.60 -14.18 5.62
C LYS A 114 -10.01 -14.08 4.21
N ASN A 115 -8.78 -13.59 4.09
CA ASN A 115 -8.19 -13.32 2.78
C ASN A 115 -6.72 -13.73 2.62
N VAL A 116 -6.10 -14.30 3.62
CA VAL A 116 -4.70 -14.76 3.51
C VAL A 116 -4.52 -15.75 2.34
N ASN A 117 -5.54 -16.58 2.07
CA ASN A 117 -5.54 -17.50 0.95
C ASN A 117 -5.65 -16.84 -0.43
N GLU A 118 -5.91 -15.54 -0.49
CA GLU A 118 -5.93 -14.76 -1.73
C GLU A 118 -4.53 -14.30 -2.18
N LEU A 119 -3.50 -14.46 -1.35
CA LEU A 119 -2.13 -14.06 -1.69
C LEU A 119 -1.68 -14.58 -3.06
N PRO A 120 -1.87 -15.86 -3.43
CA PRO A 120 -1.51 -16.34 -4.77
C PRO A 120 -2.24 -15.58 -5.90
N GLY A 121 -3.54 -15.32 -5.70
CA GLY A 121 -4.35 -14.56 -6.65
C GLY A 121 -3.92 -13.09 -6.77
N ILE A 122 -3.53 -12.46 -5.66
CA ILE A 122 -3.00 -11.09 -5.65
C ILE A 122 -1.67 -11.02 -6.42
N PHE A 123 -0.75 -11.96 -6.20
CA PHE A 123 0.51 -12.00 -6.96
C PHE A 123 0.29 -12.29 -8.45
N GLN A 124 -0.68 -13.14 -8.80
CA GLN A 124 -1.04 -13.38 -10.19
C GLN A 124 -1.62 -12.11 -10.83
N LEU A 125 -2.55 -11.43 -10.15
CA LEU A 125 -3.13 -10.17 -10.60
C LEU A 125 -2.06 -9.10 -10.84
N MET A 126 -1.07 -8.99 -9.95
CA MET A 126 0.05 -8.06 -10.13
C MET A 126 0.82 -8.32 -11.43
N GLN A 127 0.98 -9.59 -11.79
CA GLN A 127 1.65 -9.95 -13.05
C GLN A 127 0.77 -9.67 -14.27
N ASP A 128 -0.51 -10.06 -14.22
CA ASP A 128 -1.44 -9.92 -15.34
C ASP A 128 -1.73 -8.45 -15.65
N GLU A 129 -1.78 -7.60 -14.62
CA GLU A 129 -2.04 -6.16 -14.75
C GLU A 129 -0.75 -5.31 -14.72
N GLU A 130 0.42 -5.93 -14.76
CA GLU A 130 1.72 -5.24 -14.74
C GLU A 130 1.85 -4.23 -13.58
N ILE A 131 1.37 -4.62 -12.38
CA ILE A 131 1.42 -3.78 -11.19
C ILE A 131 2.75 -4.01 -10.49
N PRO A 132 3.66 -3.02 -10.44
CA PRO A 132 5.03 -3.24 -9.98
C PRO A 132 5.18 -3.23 -8.46
N ARG A 133 4.13 -2.83 -7.72
CA ARG A 133 4.23 -2.59 -6.27
C ARG A 133 3.03 -3.13 -5.51
N CYS A 134 3.30 -3.78 -4.37
CA CYS A 134 2.30 -4.13 -3.38
C CYS A 134 2.79 -3.83 -1.97
N CYS A 135 1.98 -3.11 -1.20
CA CYS A 135 2.13 -2.96 0.23
C CYS A 135 1.21 -3.95 0.93
N ILE A 136 1.77 -4.92 1.62
CA ILE A 136 1.06 -5.94 2.38
C ILE A 136 1.05 -5.51 3.83
N TYR A 137 -0.13 -5.19 4.36
CA TYR A 137 -0.34 -4.70 5.71
C TYR A 137 -0.76 -5.82 6.64
N HIS A 138 -0.23 -5.81 7.84
CA HIS A 138 -0.86 -6.53 8.94
C HIS A 138 -2.09 -5.75 9.45
N LEU A 139 -2.98 -6.44 10.13
CA LEU A 139 -4.22 -5.85 10.63
C LEU A 139 -3.91 -4.87 11.77
N ALA A 140 -4.24 -3.60 11.57
CA ALA A 140 -4.17 -2.57 12.62
C ALA A 140 -5.51 -2.51 13.38
N TYR A 141 -5.46 -2.56 14.72
CA TYR A 141 -6.65 -2.58 15.59
C TYR A 141 -7.19 -1.18 15.86
N ALA A 142 -7.33 -0.39 14.80
CA ALA A 142 -7.86 0.97 14.86
C ALA A 142 -9.04 1.15 13.90
N GLY A 143 -10.01 1.95 14.27
CA GLY A 143 -11.17 2.22 13.44
C GLY A 143 -11.95 0.94 13.09
N ARG A 144 -12.10 0.65 11.79
CA ARG A 144 -12.77 -0.58 11.33
C ARG A 144 -11.99 -1.86 11.65
N GLY A 145 -10.67 -1.76 11.76
CA GLY A 145 -9.80 -2.88 12.09
C GLY A 145 -10.06 -3.43 13.50
N GLU A 146 -10.52 -2.61 14.44
CA GLU A 146 -10.92 -3.06 15.78
C GLU A 146 -11.98 -4.17 15.73
N LYS A 147 -12.93 -4.06 14.81
CA LYS A 147 -13.98 -5.07 14.61
C LYS A 147 -13.47 -6.35 13.90
N LEU A 148 -12.32 -6.24 13.23
CA LEU A 148 -11.68 -7.33 12.51
C LEU A 148 -10.65 -8.08 13.36
N GLN A 149 -10.30 -7.63 14.57
CA GLN A 149 -9.31 -8.24 15.45
C GLN A 149 -9.51 -9.76 15.62
N ARG A 150 -10.77 -10.23 15.68
CA ARG A 150 -11.11 -11.66 15.75
C ARG A 150 -10.73 -12.48 14.51
N TYR A 151 -10.35 -11.82 13.43
CA TYR A 151 -9.90 -12.40 12.18
C TYR A 151 -8.42 -12.17 11.95
N ASP A 152 -7.69 -11.69 12.96
CA ASP A 152 -6.24 -11.62 12.85
C ASP A 152 -5.65 -13.01 12.68
N LEU A 153 -4.47 -13.07 12.07
CA LEU A 153 -3.78 -14.33 11.85
C LEU A 153 -3.13 -14.79 13.15
N GLU A 154 -3.20 -16.08 13.41
CA GLU A 154 -2.39 -16.67 14.45
C GLU A 154 -0.89 -16.61 14.08
N PRO A 155 0.02 -16.63 15.06
CA PRO A 155 1.46 -16.47 14.78
C PRO A 155 2.05 -17.48 13.78
N HIS A 156 1.48 -18.69 13.68
CA HIS A 156 1.92 -19.66 12.70
C HIS A 156 1.40 -19.33 11.29
N GLU A 157 0.13 -18.90 11.16
CA GLU A 157 -0.47 -18.47 9.90
C GLU A 157 0.25 -17.24 9.33
N THR A 158 0.66 -16.30 10.22
CA THR A 158 1.46 -15.14 9.84
C THR A 158 2.80 -15.57 9.23
N ARG A 159 3.49 -16.55 9.84
CA ARG A 159 4.76 -17.07 9.31
C ARG A 159 4.57 -17.76 7.97
N GLU A 160 3.53 -18.59 7.83
CA GLU A 160 3.19 -19.25 6.56
C GLU A 160 2.92 -18.22 5.44
N ALA A 161 2.18 -17.15 5.76
CA ALA A 161 1.95 -16.05 4.82
C ALA A 161 3.25 -15.33 4.42
N LEU A 162 4.13 -15.05 5.39
CA LEU A 162 5.44 -14.43 5.13
C LEU A 162 6.35 -15.35 4.31
N ASP A 163 6.38 -16.65 4.61
CA ASP A 163 7.14 -17.64 3.82
C ASP A 163 6.67 -17.62 2.37
N PHE A 164 5.36 -17.66 2.14
CA PHE A 164 4.80 -17.56 0.78
C PHE A 164 5.21 -16.27 0.08
N ILE A 165 5.13 -15.12 0.77
CA ILE A 165 5.48 -13.80 0.21
C ILE A 165 6.97 -13.78 -0.18
N PHE A 166 7.85 -14.26 0.69
CA PHE A 166 9.29 -14.23 0.44
C PHE A 166 9.69 -15.21 -0.66
N ASP A 167 9.13 -16.43 -0.68
CA ASP A 167 9.37 -17.41 -1.73
C ASP A 167 8.93 -16.86 -3.08
N ARG A 168 7.73 -16.31 -3.14
CA ARG A 168 7.18 -15.77 -4.38
C ARG A 168 7.97 -14.55 -4.87
N ALA A 169 8.41 -13.67 -3.95
CA ALA A 169 9.28 -12.55 -4.30
C ALA A 169 10.61 -13.03 -4.90
N GLN A 170 11.21 -14.05 -4.32
CA GLN A 170 12.46 -14.63 -4.80
C GLN A 170 12.31 -15.30 -6.17
N GLU A 171 11.22 -16.05 -6.38
CA GLU A 171 10.90 -16.67 -7.68
C GLU A 171 10.76 -15.62 -8.78
N LEU A 172 9.97 -14.58 -8.53
CA LEU A 172 9.72 -13.50 -9.50
C LEU A 172 10.99 -12.70 -9.80
N HIS A 173 11.83 -12.48 -8.79
CA HIS A 173 13.14 -11.86 -9.00
C HIS A 173 14.05 -12.75 -9.89
N ALA A 174 14.06 -14.06 -9.66
CA ALA A 174 14.82 -15.01 -10.49
C ALA A 174 14.31 -15.07 -11.94
N GLU A 175 13.00 -14.79 -12.16
CA GLU A 175 12.40 -14.63 -13.48
C GLU A 175 12.73 -13.27 -14.15
N GLY A 176 13.49 -12.41 -13.48
CA GLY A 176 13.82 -11.06 -13.96
C GLY A 176 12.69 -10.05 -13.83
N LYS A 177 11.70 -10.32 -12.99
CA LYS A 177 10.59 -9.41 -12.70
C LYS A 177 10.95 -8.55 -11.48
N GLU A 178 10.99 -7.26 -11.68
CA GLU A 178 11.19 -6.29 -10.60
C GLU A 178 9.85 -5.98 -9.93
N LEU A 179 9.68 -6.46 -8.70
CA LEU A 179 8.54 -6.15 -7.85
C LEU A 179 9.00 -5.43 -6.59
N ASP A 180 8.27 -4.39 -6.24
CA ASP A 180 8.46 -3.59 -5.03
C ASP A 180 7.45 -4.08 -3.97
N LEU A 181 7.86 -5.05 -3.17
CA LEU A 181 7.03 -5.66 -2.13
C LEU A 181 7.43 -5.12 -0.77
N LEU A 182 6.46 -4.61 -0.01
CA LEU A 182 6.66 -4.11 1.34
C LEU A 182 5.68 -4.80 2.29
N THR A 183 6.20 -5.35 3.38
CA THR A 183 5.37 -5.70 4.53
C THR A 183 5.31 -4.51 5.48
N VAL A 184 4.13 -4.21 6.01
CA VAL A 184 3.85 -2.97 6.74
C VAL A 184 3.06 -3.27 8.01
N ASP A 185 3.24 -2.43 9.02
CA ASP A 185 2.58 -2.46 10.32
C ASP A 185 3.00 -3.62 11.25
N ASN A 186 4.00 -4.43 10.86
CA ASN A 186 4.58 -5.45 11.73
C ASN A 186 6.12 -5.49 11.59
N HIS A 187 6.83 -4.96 12.57
CA HIS A 187 8.30 -4.92 12.52
C HIS A 187 8.96 -6.29 12.76
N ALA A 188 8.21 -7.29 13.25
CA ALA A 188 8.71 -8.65 13.41
C ALA A 188 8.98 -9.33 12.06
N ASP A 189 8.38 -8.86 10.96
CA ASP A 189 8.59 -9.40 9.63
C ASP A 189 10.06 -9.32 9.21
N ASN A 190 10.71 -8.19 9.50
CA ASN A 190 12.13 -7.99 9.22
C ASN A 190 13.01 -8.96 10.02
N VAL A 191 12.65 -9.18 11.29
CA VAL A 191 13.36 -10.13 12.16
C VAL A 191 13.17 -11.56 11.63
N TYR A 192 11.95 -11.90 11.21
CA TYR A 192 11.65 -13.21 10.64
C TYR A 192 12.41 -13.47 9.33
N LEU A 193 12.42 -12.48 8.43
CA LEU A 193 13.21 -12.53 7.19
C LEU A 193 14.68 -12.76 7.48
N TYR A 194 15.26 -12.01 8.43
CA TYR A 194 16.67 -12.17 8.81
C TYR A 194 16.97 -13.57 9.36
N GLN A 195 16.13 -14.09 10.25
CA GLN A 195 16.28 -15.45 10.79
C GLN A 195 16.21 -16.51 9.69
N ARG A 196 15.34 -16.33 8.70
CA ARG A 196 15.24 -17.21 7.55
C ARG A 196 16.51 -17.16 6.71
N VAL A 197 17.03 -15.98 6.40
CA VAL A 197 18.28 -15.82 5.65
C VAL A 197 19.47 -16.45 6.39
N LEU A 198 19.57 -16.24 7.72
CA LEU A 198 20.60 -16.88 8.55
C LEU A 198 20.60 -18.40 8.42
N LYS A 199 19.43 -19.02 8.24
CA LYS A 199 19.27 -20.46 8.12
C LYS A 199 19.53 -20.96 6.71
N ASP A 200 18.98 -20.27 5.70
CA ASP A 200 18.88 -20.78 4.33
C ASP A 200 20.02 -20.27 3.43
N ASP A 201 20.57 -19.08 3.72
CA ASP A 201 21.68 -18.45 2.98
C ASP A 201 22.53 -17.56 3.93
N PRO A 202 23.30 -18.21 4.85
CA PRO A 202 24.06 -17.49 5.88
C PRO A 202 25.11 -16.52 5.31
N ASP A 203 25.59 -16.75 4.10
CA ASP A 203 26.58 -15.88 3.47
C ASP A 203 26.04 -14.49 3.14
N ARG A 204 24.73 -14.35 3.03
CA ARG A 204 24.04 -13.07 2.81
C ARG A 204 23.49 -12.43 4.08
N ALA A 205 23.63 -13.06 5.23
CA ALA A 205 23.00 -12.60 6.46
C ALA A 205 23.44 -11.20 6.88
N ASP A 206 24.73 -10.88 6.77
CA ASP A 206 25.26 -9.57 7.14
C ASP A 206 24.72 -8.47 6.21
N GLU A 207 24.68 -8.72 4.90
CA GLU A 207 24.11 -7.80 3.92
C GLU A 207 22.64 -7.49 4.24
N VAL A 208 21.85 -8.55 4.48
CA VAL A 208 20.42 -8.41 4.80
C VAL A 208 20.22 -7.69 6.14
N TYR A 209 21.05 -7.97 7.14
CA TYR A 209 21.00 -7.26 8.42
C TYR A 209 21.24 -5.76 8.26
N GLU A 210 22.25 -5.37 7.48
CA GLU A 210 22.53 -3.95 7.19
C GLU A 210 21.33 -3.28 6.48
N MET A 211 20.77 -3.91 5.46
CA MET A 211 19.60 -3.39 4.73
C MET A 211 18.39 -3.21 5.65
N LEU A 212 18.09 -4.20 6.48
CA LEU A 212 16.96 -4.14 7.41
C LEU A 212 17.18 -3.10 8.52
N SER A 213 18.43 -2.94 8.98
CA SER A 213 18.81 -1.93 9.97
C SER A 213 18.64 -0.50 9.42
N TRP A 214 18.87 -0.31 8.15
CA TRP A 214 18.64 0.97 7.45
C TRP A 214 17.16 1.37 7.47
N ASN A 215 16.26 0.41 7.41
CA ASN A 215 14.82 0.66 7.48
C ASN A 215 14.36 1.17 8.87
N GLY A 216 15.11 0.87 9.92
CA GLY A 216 15.02 1.49 11.24
C GLY A 216 13.76 1.19 12.04
N GLY A 217 12.88 0.31 11.58
CA GLY A 217 11.64 -0.08 12.28
C GLY A 217 10.56 1.00 12.28
N ASN A 218 9.86 1.18 13.41
CA ASN A 218 8.73 2.11 13.48
C ASN A 218 9.18 3.57 13.41
N GLN A 219 8.76 4.27 12.37
CA GLN A 219 9.06 5.67 12.11
C GLN A 219 7.93 6.64 12.54
N SER A 220 6.86 6.13 13.17
CA SER A 220 5.76 6.98 13.66
C SER A 220 6.26 8.00 14.71
N GLY A 221 5.96 9.26 14.48
CA GLY A 221 6.41 10.37 15.31
C GLY A 221 7.87 10.81 15.09
N ILE A 222 8.62 10.15 14.20
CA ILE A 222 9.99 10.51 13.80
C ILE A 222 10.01 10.98 12.35
N ALA A 223 9.66 10.10 11.41
CA ALA A 223 9.62 10.38 9.98
C ALA A 223 8.21 10.30 9.37
N ILE A 224 7.25 9.76 10.12
CA ILE A 224 5.85 9.64 9.70
C ILE A 224 4.95 10.32 10.73
N ALA A 225 4.08 11.21 10.27
CA ALA A 225 3.03 11.82 11.06
C ALA A 225 1.69 11.75 10.32
N ALA A 226 0.59 11.83 11.04
CA ALA A 226 -0.75 11.88 10.48
C ALA A 226 -1.45 13.17 10.93
N ILE A 227 -2.24 13.72 10.04
CA ILE A 227 -3.09 14.89 10.32
C ILE A 227 -4.53 14.46 10.13
N ASP A 228 -5.34 14.62 11.16
CA ASP A 228 -6.75 14.26 11.13
C ASP A 228 -7.58 15.27 10.31
N PRO A 229 -8.89 14.97 10.01
CA PRO A 229 -9.75 15.90 9.27
C PRO A 229 -9.99 17.25 9.96
N LYS A 230 -9.63 17.37 11.24
CA LYS A 230 -9.75 18.63 12.01
C LYS A 230 -8.46 19.44 12.00
N GLY A 231 -7.38 18.88 11.48
CA GLY A 231 -6.07 19.53 11.38
C GLY A 231 -5.17 19.32 12.61
N ASN A 232 -5.45 18.29 13.42
CA ASN A 232 -4.61 17.89 14.56
C ASN A 232 -3.57 16.87 14.12
#